data_fa2e5d0f1b78c87ed278dd8b16ced101
#
_entry.id   fa2e5d0f1b78c87ed278dd8b16ced101
#
_cell.length_a   1.000
_cell.length_b   1.000
_cell.length_c   1.000
_cell.angle_alpha   90.00
_cell.angle_beta   90.00
_cell.angle_gamma   90.00
#
_symmetry.space_group_name_H-M   'P 1'
#
loop_
_entity.id
_entity.type
_entity.pdbx_description
1 polymer ?
#
loop_
_entity_poly.entity_id
_entity_poly.type
_entity_poly.pdbx_seq_one_letter_code
_entity_poly.pdbx_strand_id
1 'polypeptide(L)'
;MWIVSPPKHPFLWSRWGGDVRLGGAAAVARNIAALGAQASLLCVIGQDEAGKTLRALAEADHVQAHWVQDPVMPTSLKLRVLGRQQQLLRVDFEESPASGALDQLQQNMSDLLDQHQVLVLSDYAKGALAQVESLIALARSKNIPV
;
A
#
# COMPACT_ATOMS: atom_id res chain seq x y z
N MET A 1 4.35 -0.91 14.07
CA MET A 1 4.10 0.28 13.25
C MET A 1 3.17 -0.08 12.12
N TRP A 2 2.18 0.74 11.85
CA TRP A 2 1.17 0.54 10.80
C TRP A 2 1.38 1.46 9.64
N ILE A 3 1.16 0.96 8.43
CA ILE A 3 1.13 1.79 7.23
C ILE A 3 -0.12 1.43 6.44
N VAL A 4 -1.10 2.33 6.43
CA VAL A 4 -2.26 2.24 5.55
C VAL A 4 -1.95 3.03 4.29
N SER A 5 -1.98 2.37 3.14
CA SER A 5 -1.77 3.00 1.84
C SER A 5 -3.08 3.14 1.10
N PRO A 6 -3.33 4.28 0.48
CA PRO A 6 -4.30 4.35 -0.59
C PRO A 6 -3.90 3.44 -1.77
N PRO A 7 -4.85 2.97 -2.59
CA PRO A 7 -4.60 2.02 -3.67
C PRO A 7 -3.68 2.51 -4.79
N LYS A 8 -2.99 3.62 -4.63
CA LYS A 8 -2.21 4.23 -5.70
C LYS A 8 -0.70 4.05 -5.62
N HIS A 9 -0.17 3.20 -4.76
CA HIS A 9 1.25 2.88 -4.80
C HIS A 9 1.62 1.52 -4.20
N PRO A 10 1.34 0.42 -4.90
CA PRO A 10 2.39 -0.54 -5.12
C PRO A 10 3.06 -0.20 -6.45
N PHE A 11 4.32 0.22 -6.43
CA PHE A 11 5.06 0.44 -7.66
C PHE A 11 5.50 -0.89 -8.25
N LEU A 12 5.09 -1.17 -9.48
CA LEU A 12 5.78 -2.08 -10.36
C LEU A 12 6.65 -1.25 -11.32
N TRP A 13 7.95 -1.48 -11.28
CA TRP A 13 8.89 -0.98 -12.27
C TRP A 13 9.11 -2.06 -13.32
N SER A 14 8.89 -1.75 -14.58
CA SER A 14 9.40 -2.58 -15.66
C SER A 14 10.38 -1.76 -16.49
N ARG A 15 11.62 -2.19 -16.48
CA ARG A 15 12.59 -1.92 -17.53
C ARG A 15 12.44 -3.02 -18.57
N TRP A 16 12.81 -2.81 -19.81
CA TRP A 16 13.03 -3.91 -20.74
C TRP A 16 14.09 -4.85 -20.16
N GLY A 17 13.61 -5.88 -19.47
CA GLY A 17 14.37 -6.73 -18.56
C GLY A 17 13.81 -6.83 -17.16
N GLY A 18 12.67 -6.15 -16.87
CA GLY A 18 11.76 -6.42 -15.75
C GLY A 18 12.28 -6.17 -14.35
N ASP A 19 12.65 -4.94 -13.99
CA ASP A 19 12.87 -4.61 -12.58
C ASP A 19 11.54 -4.16 -11.94
N VAL A 20 11.07 -4.92 -10.95
CA VAL A 20 9.80 -4.69 -10.24
C VAL A 20 10.12 -4.36 -8.79
N ARG A 21 9.51 -3.30 -8.25
CA ARG A 21 9.81 -2.83 -6.88
C ARG A 21 8.54 -2.45 -6.13
N LEU A 22 8.56 -2.63 -4.82
CA LEU A 22 7.56 -2.06 -3.93
C LEU A 22 7.60 -0.53 -3.99
N GLY A 23 6.43 0.11 -4.03
CA GLY A 23 6.30 1.56 -4.02
C GLY A 23 5.32 2.05 -2.97
N GLY A 24 5.18 3.37 -2.84
CA GLY A 24 4.26 4.00 -1.89
C GLY A 24 4.43 3.47 -0.48
N ALA A 25 3.32 3.14 0.19
CA ALA A 25 3.36 2.63 1.56
C ALA A 25 4.07 1.26 1.68
N ALA A 26 4.03 0.43 0.65
CA ALA A 26 4.78 -0.84 0.68
C ALA A 26 6.30 -0.59 0.73
N ALA A 27 6.81 0.44 0.02
CA ALA A 27 8.21 0.85 0.13
C ALA A 27 8.55 1.42 1.52
N VAL A 28 7.63 2.17 2.14
CA VAL A 28 7.80 2.65 3.52
C VAL A 28 7.86 1.48 4.49
N ALA A 29 6.93 0.52 4.39
CA ALA A 29 6.92 -0.69 5.22
C ALA A 29 8.23 -1.48 5.09
N ARG A 30 8.72 -1.68 3.86
CA ARG A 30 10.01 -2.32 3.60
C ARG A 30 11.17 -1.57 4.27
N ASN A 31 11.22 -0.26 4.14
CA ASN A 31 12.30 0.53 4.74
C ASN A 31 12.29 0.42 6.28
N ILE A 32 11.12 0.35 6.88
CA ILE A 32 10.96 0.16 8.32
C ILE A 32 11.42 -1.23 8.75
N ALA A 33 11.03 -2.27 7.99
CA ALA A 33 11.49 -3.63 8.24
C ALA A 33 13.02 -3.72 8.11
N ALA A 34 13.60 -3.06 7.11
CA ALA A 34 15.06 -3.00 6.93
C ALA A 34 15.80 -2.27 8.07
N LEU A 35 15.13 -1.39 8.79
CA LEU A 35 15.66 -0.73 10.01
C LEU A 35 15.50 -1.60 11.27
N GLY A 36 15.00 -2.82 11.15
CA GLY A 36 14.84 -3.76 12.26
C GLY A 36 13.55 -3.60 13.06
N ALA A 37 12.60 -2.77 12.63
CA ALA A 37 11.29 -2.65 13.26
C ALA A 37 10.28 -3.58 12.58
N GLN A 38 9.27 -4.05 13.34
CA GLN A 38 8.16 -4.79 12.78
C GLN A 38 7.20 -3.83 12.06
N ALA A 39 6.97 -4.08 10.78
CA ALA A 39 6.07 -3.30 9.95
C ALA A 39 4.89 -4.15 9.47
N SER A 40 3.68 -3.66 9.71
CA SER A 40 2.46 -4.20 9.10
C SER A 40 1.94 -3.25 8.05
N LEU A 41 1.68 -3.76 6.87
CA LEU A 41 1.12 -3.01 5.74
C LEU A 41 -0.35 -3.40 5.57
N LEU A 42 -1.25 -2.43 5.62
CA LEU A 42 -2.65 -2.62 5.24
C LEU A 42 -2.95 -1.80 3.98
N CYS A 43 -3.41 -2.44 2.93
CA CYS A 43 -3.77 -1.76 1.68
C CYS A 43 -4.78 -2.54 0.85
N VAL A 44 -5.41 -1.83 -0.10
CA VAL A 44 -6.30 -2.42 -1.09
C VAL A 44 -5.51 -2.76 -2.35
N ILE A 45 -5.76 -3.93 -2.91
CA ILE A 45 -5.19 -4.40 -4.18
C ILE A 45 -6.25 -5.06 -5.05
N GLY A 46 -6.02 -5.10 -6.35
CA GLY A 46 -6.85 -5.86 -7.29
C GLY A 46 -6.58 -7.37 -7.24
N GLN A 47 -7.43 -8.12 -7.94
CA GLN A 47 -7.29 -9.56 -8.14
C GLN A 47 -6.56 -9.86 -9.46
N ASP A 48 -5.39 -9.27 -9.65
CA ASP A 48 -4.62 -9.29 -10.89
C ASP A 48 -3.16 -9.76 -10.70
N GLU A 49 -2.40 -9.88 -11.78
CA GLU A 49 -1.00 -10.30 -11.75
C GLU A 49 -0.11 -9.29 -10.99
N ALA A 50 -0.44 -7.99 -11.07
CA ALA A 50 0.28 -6.96 -10.32
C ALA A 50 0.08 -7.15 -8.81
N GLY A 51 -1.13 -7.49 -8.36
CA GLY A 51 -1.42 -7.82 -6.97
C GLY A 51 -0.69 -9.06 -6.49
N LYS A 52 -0.60 -10.11 -7.30
CA LYS A 52 0.19 -11.31 -6.98
C LYS A 52 1.67 -10.99 -6.82
N THR A 53 2.20 -10.22 -7.76
CA THR A 53 3.61 -9.79 -7.73
C THR A 53 3.91 -8.96 -6.50
N LEU A 54 3.01 -8.03 -6.14
CA LEU A 54 3.14 -7.19 -4.95
C LEU A 54 3.19 -8.03 -3.66
N ARG A 55 2.33 -9.05 -3.56
CA ARG A 55 2.33 -9.98 -2.42
C ARG A 55 3.67 -10.69 -2.27
N ALA A 56 4.18 -11.26 -3.37
CA ALA A 56 5.45 -11.95 -3.39
C ALA A 56 6.63 -11.05 -2.99
N LEU A 57 6.65 -9.80 -3.45
CA LEU A 57 7.67 -8.82 -3.08
C LEU A 57 7.59 -8.42 -1.62
N ALA A 58 6.38 -8.20 -1.08
CA ALA A 58 6.19 -7.85 0.33
C ALA A 58 6.65 -8.99 1.26
N GLU A 59 6.36 -10.23 0.89
CA GLU A 59 6.81 -11.43 1.60
C GLU A 59 8.34 -11.56 1.56
N ALA A 60 8.95 -11.38 0.40
CA ALA A 60 10.41 -11.42 0.24
C ALA A 60 11.14 -10.35 1.08
N ASP A 61 10.51 -9.18 1.26
CA ASP A 61 11.03 -8.08 2.06
C ASP A 61 10.61 -8.15 3.55
N HIS A 62 10.05 -9.30 3.99
CA HIS A 62 9.59 -9.56 5.36
C HIS A 62 8.57 -8.54 5.90
N VAL A 63 7.76 -7.95 5.02
CA VAL A 63 6.67 -7.06 5.39
C VAL A 63 5.43 -7.90 5.72
N GLN A 64 4.92 -7.76 6.93
CA GLN A 64 3.64 -8.36 7.31
C GLN A 64 2.50 -7.59 6.64
N ALA A 65 1.94 -8.15 5.57
CA ALA A 65 0.96 -7.45 4.76
C ALA A 65 -0.46 -8.03 4.92
N HIS A 66 -1.42 -7.12 5.11
CA HIS A 66 -2.86 -7.38 5.22
C HIS A 66 -3.54 -6.78 3.99
N TRP A 67 -3.97 -7.67 3.09
CA TRP A 67 -4.50 -7.29 1.81
C TRP A 67 -6.03 -7.26 1.83
N VAL A 68 -6.61 -6.11 1.51
CA VAL A 68 -8.02 -6.01 1.13
C VAL A 68 -8.09 -6.18 -0.39
N GLN A 69 -8.88 -7.14 -0.87
CA GLN A 69 -9.03 -7.39 -2.30
C GLN A 69 -10.25 -6.68 -2.84
N ASP A 70 -10.05 -5.87 -3.86
CA ASP A 70 -11.13 -5.29 -4.65
C ASP A 70 -11.24 -6.09 -5.98
N PRO A 71 -12.41 -6.67 -6.29
CA PRO A 71 -12.58 -7.47 -7.50
C PRO A 71 -12.67 -6.64 -8.79
N VAL A 72 -12.90 -5.34 -8.67
CA VAL A 72 -13.14 -4.43 -9.82
C VAL A 72 -11.91 -3.57 -10.10
N MET A 73 -11.28 -3.06 -9.05
CA MET A 73 -10.14 -2.15 -9.16
C MET A 73 -8.88 -2.91 -9.57
N PRO A 74 -8.13 -2.45 -10.59
CA PRO A 74 -6.80 -2.97 -10.87
C PRO A 74 -5.81 -2.56 -9.76
N THR A 75 -4.86 -3.43 -9.48
CA THR A 75 -3.73 -3.06 -8.61
C THR A 75 -2.97 -1.89 -9.22
N SER A 76 -2.76 -0.85 -8.44
CA SER A 76 -2.08 0.35 -8.94
C SER A 76 -0.67 0.04 -9.44
N LEU A 77 -0.40 0.43 -10.67
CA LEU A 77 0.85 0.17 -11.37
C LEU A 77 1.40 1.46 -11.97
N LYS A 78 2.68 1.74 -11.72
CA LYS A 78 3.41 2.83 -12.39
C LYS A 78 4.51 2.26 -13.27
N LEU A 79 4.23 2.22 -14.56
CA LEU A 79 5.17 1.78 -15.58
C LEU A 79 6.08 2.95 -15.98
N ARG A 80 7.39 2.75 -15.90
CA ARG A 80 8.37 3.68 -16.44
C ARG A 80 9.19 3.02 -17.54
N VAL A 81 9.15 3.62 -18.71
CA VAL A 81 9.98 3.21 -19.85
C VAL A 81 11.25 4.04 -19.82
N LEU A 82 12.39 3.37 -19.72
CA LEU A 82 13.69 4.00 -19.70
C LEU A 82 14.45 3.68 -20.99
N GLY A 83 14.97 4.69 -21.64
CA GLY A 83 15.90 4.56 -22.78
C GLY A 83 17.26 5.09 -22.39
N ARG A 84 18.29 4.22 -22.46
CA ARG A 84 19.64 4.54 -21.99
C ARG A 84 19.63 4.99 -20.52
N GLN A 85 19.73 6.28 -20.21
CA GLN A 85 19.72 6.85 -18.87
C GLN A 85 18.57 7.84 -18.64
N GLN A 86 17.61 7.90 -19.57
CA GLN A 86 16.49 8.85 -19.50
C GLN A 86 15.16 8.11 -19.41
N GLN A 87 14.25 8.67 -18.61
CA GLN A 87 12.86 8.24 -18.61
C GLN A 87 12.15 8.79 -19.85
N LEU A 88 11.72 7.89 -20.74
CA LEU A 88 11.03 8.24 -21.97
C LEU A 88 9.52 8.40 -21.76
N LEU A 89 8.94 7.54 -20.93
CA LEU A 89 7.50 7.50 -20.69
C LEU A 89 7.21 7.03 -19.29
N ARG A 90 6.12 7.56 -18.68
CA ARG A 90 5.48 7.02 -17.49
C ARG A 90 4.00 6.80 -17.78
N VAL A 91 3.52 5.62 -17.46
CA VAL A 91 2.09 5.29 -17.52
C VAL A 91 1.66 4.88 -16.12
N ASP A 92 0.62 5.53 -15.62
CA ASP A 92 0.04 5.25 -14.31
C ASP A 92 -1.32 4.57 -14.51
N PHE A 93 -1.46 3.33 -14.04
CA PHE A 93 -2.71 2.59 -13.99
C PHE A 93 -3.26 2.69 -12.57
N GLU A 94 -4.33 3.45 -12.41
CA GLU A 94 -4.86 3.81 -11.10
C GLU A 94 -6.37 3.98 -11.14
N GLU A 95 -7.06 3.35 -10.18
CA GLU A 95 -8.49 3.53 -9.95
C GLU A 95 -8.77 3.64 -8.45
N SER A 96 -9.90 4.21 -8.08
CA SER A 96 -10.32 4.30 -6.67
C SER A 96 -10.99 3.01 -6.23
N PRO A 97 -10.77 2.54 -4.99
CA PRO A 97 -11.44 1.36 -4.47
C PRO A 97 -12.94 1.52 -4.39
N ALA A 98 -13.66 0.41 -4.49
CA ALA A 98 -15.06 0.34 -4.15
C ALA A 98 -15.29 0.63 -2.66
N SER A 99 -16.47 1.16 -2.32
CA SER A 99 -16.83 1.47 -0.92
C SER A 99 -16.71 0.26 0.01
N GLY A 100 -17.13 -0.92 -0.44
CA GLY A 100 -17.01 -2.15 0.35
C GLY A 100 -15.57 -2.54 0.68
N ALA A 101 -14.61 -2.25 -0.20
CA ALA A 101 -13.19 -2.46 0.08
C ALA A 101 -12.66 -1.45 1.11
N LEU A 102 -13.17 -0.21 1.09
CA LEU A 102 -12.83 0.80 2.10
C LEU A 102 -13.38 0.45 3.47
N ASP A 103 -14.61 -0.03 3.54
CA ASP A 103 -15.24 -0.49 4.79
C ASP A 103 -14.45 -1.65 5.40
N GLN A 104 -14.05 -2.62 4.58
CA GLN A 104 -13.21 -3.73 5.01
C GLN A 104 -11.82 -3.28 5.47
N LEU A 105 -11.22 -2.30 4.78
CA LEU A 105 -9.94 -1.72 5.20
C LEU A 105 -10.07 -1.09 6.59
N GLN A 106 -11.13 -0.33 6.85
CA GLN A 106 -11.37 0.30 8.14
C GLN A 106 -11.59 -0.75 9.24
N GLN A 107 -12.37 -1.81 8.97
CA GLN A 107 -12.58 -2.91 9.92
C GLN A 107 -11.26 -3.62 10.24
N ASN A 108 -10.50 -4.02 9.23
CA ASN A 108 -9.21 -4.67 9.41
C ASN A 108 -8.24 -3.77 10.21
N MET A 109 -8.26 -2.46 9.97
CA MET A 109 -7.44 -1.52 10.73
C MET A 109 -7.84 -1.52 12.22
N SER A 110 -9.15 -1.49 12.52
CA SER A 110 -9.65 -1.52 13.91
C SER A 110 -9.16 -2.75 14.67
N ASP A 111 -9.21 -3.92 14.02
CA ASP A 111 -8.84 -5.21 14.62
C ASP A 111 -7.33 -5.33 14.88
N LEU A 112 -6.57 -4.65 14.04
CA LEU A 112 -5.12 -4.75 14.06
C LEU A 112 -4.45 -3.67 14.95
N LEU A 113 -5.07 -2.51 15.16
CA LEU A 113 -4.48 -1.36 15.87
C LEU A 113 -3.93 -1.70 17.25
N ASP A 114 -4.60 -2.55 18.01
CA ASP A 114 -4.23 -2.91 19.41
C ASP A 114 -2.86 -3.62 19.50
N GLN A 115 -2.34 -4.11 18.38
CA GLN A 115 -1.06 -4.81 18.31
C GLN A 115 0.11 -3.87 17.94
N HIS A 116 -0.15 -2.57 17.78
CA HIS A 116 0.82 -1.63 17.21
C HIS A 116 1.00 -0.38 18.06
N GLN A 117 2.18 0.22 17.99
CA GLN A 117 2.57 1.40 18.78
C GLN A 117 2.43 2.71 18.02
N VAL A 118 2.43 2.67 16.67
CA VAL A 118 2.37 3.86 15.81
C VAL A 118 1.58 3.53 14.57
N LEU A 119 0.71 4.43 14.14
CA LEU A 119 0.04 4.38 12.84
C LEU A 119 0.71 5.37 11.89
N VAL A 120 1.05 4.92 10.68
CA VAL A 120 1.51 5.80 9.60
C VAL A 120 0.48 5.77 8.48
N LEU A 121 -0.09 6.91 8.14
CA LEU A 121 -1.01 7.08 7.02
C LEU A 121 -0.26 7.71 5.84
N SER A 122 -0.15 6.97 4.73
CA SER A 122 0.49 7.47 3.51
C SER A 122 -0.60 7.89 2.53
N ASP A 123 -0.94 9.18 2.51
CA ASP A 123 -2.00 9.73 1.67
C ASP A 123 -1.44 10.52 0.48
N TYR A 124 -1.98 10.22 -0.69
CA TYR A 124 -1.71 10.91 -1.95
C TYR A 124 -3.02 11.44 -2.60
N ALA A 125 -4.06 11.64 -1.78
CA ALA A 125 -5.38 12.14 -2.18
C ALA A 125 -6.05 11.30 -3.30
N LYS A 126 -5.98 9.97 -3.19
CA LYS A 126 -6.42 9.05 -4.25
C LYS A 126 -7.56 8.09 -3.82
N GLY A 127 -8.26 8.41 -2.74
CA GLY A 127 -9.53 7.77 -2.35
C GLY A 127 -9.45 6.70 -1.26
N ALA A 128 -8.34 5.97 -1.06
CA ALA A 128 -8.29 4.93 -0.01
C ALA A 128 -8.27 5.50 1.40
N LEU A 129 -7.82 6.73 1.58
CA LEU A 129 -7.92 7.49 2.82
C LEU A 129 -9.01 8.57 2.75
N ALA A 130 -10.08 8.35 1.98
CA ALA A 130 -11.23 9.27 1.94
C ALA A 130 -11.83 9.51 3.32
N GLN A 131 -11.69 8.55 4.23
CA GLN A 131 -12.15 8.62 5.62
C GLN A 131 -10.99 8.80 6.61
N VAL A 132 -9.93 9.50 6.22
CA VAL A 132 -8.70 9.65 7.03
C VAL A 132 -8.98 10.21 8.43
N GLU A 133 -9.94 11.11 8.57
CA GLU A 133 -10.32 11.69 9.87
C GLU A 133 -10.85 10.63 10.84
N SER A 134 -11.69 9.70 10.37
CA SER A 134 -12.18 8.59 11.20
C SER A 134 -11.06 7.61 11.57
N LEU A 135 -10.11 7.36 10.67
CA LEU A 135 -8.95 6.51 10.97
C LEU A 135 -8.04 7.15 12.03
N ILE A 136 -7.81 8.46 11.94
CA ILE A 136 -7.06 9.23 12.95
C ILE A 136 -7.80 9.23 14.29
N ALA A 137 -9.11 9.46 14.30
CA ALA A 137 -9.91 9.45 15.51
C ALA A 137 -9.87 8.08 16.18
N LEU A 138 -9.97 7.00 15.41
CA LEU A 138 -9.88 5.63 15.90
C LEU A 138 -8.52 5.34 16.54
N ALA A 139 -7.42 5.72 15.91
CA ALA A 139 -6.08 5.53 16.47
C ALA A 139 -5.89 6.32 17.77
N ARG A 140 -6.34 7.58 17.79
CA ARG A 140 -6.28 8.44 18.98
C ARG A 140 -7.11 7.90 20.14
N SER A 141 -8.30 7.31 19.90
CA SER A 141 -9.12 6.70 20.94
C SER A 141 -8.42 5.52 21.63
N LYS A 142 -7.47 4.89 20.94
CA LYS A 142 -6.62 3.80 21.45
C LYS A 142 -5.24 4.29 21.95
N ASN A 143 -5.02 5.62 22.05
CA ASN A 143 -3.75 6.24 22.43
C ASN A 143 -2.57 5.87 21.48
N ILE A 144 -2.85 5.62 20.23
CA ILE A 144 -1.85 5.30 19.21
C ILE A 144 -1.52 6.58 18.44
N PRO A 145 -0.25 7.05 18.44
CA PRO A 145 0.18 8.20 17.65
C PRO A 145 0.05 7.92 16.14
N VAL A 146 -0.27 9.01 15.38
CA VAL A 146 -0.47 8.96 13.92
C VAL A 146 0.48 9.96 13.26
#